data_1f74aa8a2d362d24b87be9b6dd09f477
#
_entry.id   1f74aa8a2d362d24b87be9b6dd09f477
#
_cell.length_a   1.000
_cell.length_b   1.000
_cell.length_c   1.000
_cell.angle_alpha   90.00
_cell.angle_beta   90.00
_cell.angle_gamma   90.00
#
_symmetry.space_group_name_H-M   'P 1'
#
loop_
_entity.id
_entity.type
_entity.pdbx_description
1 polymer ?
#
loop_
_entity_poly.entity_id
_entity_poly.type
_entity_poly.pdbx_seq_one_letter_code
_entity_poly.pdbx_strand_id
1 'polypeptide(L)'
;MSGKDIVLELLRRWGSQQSQGMSVEFVDANRQLPIAYRNTIANMMAEGEALNGIFAADEITYTWYERKGIRDLPYPRIAAGEGATFDIDETLSLDEVRPMIAKPFSPGNAFAAEEVARERIQFDKALIGSCTNGSYDDLLQAALVIYNAREKGLRKATRTFVVFPGSGGVARQIERPDPRLGGESIAEVFRSIGGQIRASWCGPCFGQGPDALAKGERAITSFNRNWQNRMGVGGEGYLASPAVVAASALAGYMAPPSELGLPWDPDVYGI
;
A
#
# COMPACT_ATOMS: atom_id res chain seq x y z
N MET A 1 9.26 3.86 4.85
CA MET A 1 8.67 2.57 4.46
C MET A 1 7.18 2.57 4.78
N SER A 2 6.42 1.62 4.22
CA SER A 2 4.99 1.46 4.48
C SER A 2 4.66 -0.01 4.78
N GLY A 3 3.44 -0.29 5.23
CA GLY A 3 3.00 -1.69 5.42
C GLY A 3 3.09 -2.52 4.13
N LYS A 4 2.92 -1.89 2.97
CA LYS A 4 3.11 -2.54 1.66
C LYS A 4 4.56 -2.96 1.43
N ASP A 5 5.51 -2.12 1.76
CA ASP A 5 6.93 -2.43 1.59
C ASP A 5 7.34 -3.58 2.51
N ILE A 6 6.84 -3.59 3.75
CA ILE A 6 7.09 -4.67 4.72
C ILE A 6 6.58 -6.00 4.18
N VAL A 7 5.33 -6.07 3.72
CA VAL A 7 4.76 -7.34 3.26
C VAL A 7 5.38 -7.81 1.95
N LEU A 8 5.77 -6.92 1.05
CA LEU A 8 6.49 -7.30 -0.17
C LEU A 8 7.87 -7.87 0.16
N GLU A 9 8.58 -7.29 1.14
CA GLU A 9 9.84 -7.83 1.62
C GLU A 9 9.67 -9.21 2.28
N LEU A 10 8.64 -9.41 3.08
CA LEU A 10 8.31 -10.72 3.66
C LEU A 10 8.06 -11.76 2.56
N LEU A 11 7.18 -11.45 1.61
CA LEU A 11 6.87 -12.37 0.51
C LEU A 11 8.08 -12.65 -0.38
N ARG A 12 8.99 -11.69 -0.55
CA ARG A 12 10.25 -11.89 -1.25
C ARG A 12 11.17 -12.89 -0.52
N ARG A 13 11.27 -12.77 0.82
CA ARG A 13 12.10 -13.66 1.65
C ARG A 13 11.51 -15.07 1.70
N TRP A 14 10.21 -15.18 1.90
CA TRP A 14 9.52 -16.46 2.08
C TRP A 14 9.31 -17.23 0.77
N GLY A 15 9.29 -16.56 -0.37
CA GLY A 15 8.82 -17.16 -1.60
C GLY A 15 7.33 -17.51 -1.53
N SER A 16 6.88 -18.37 -2.42
CA SER A 16 5.46 -18.72 -2.55
C SER A 16 4.96 -19.84 -1.62
N GLN A 17 5.82 -20.41 -0.78
CA GLN A 17 5.47 -21.66 -0.06
C GLN A 17 5.68 -21.61 1.46
N GLN A 18 6.45 -20.69 2.00
CA GLN A 18 6.82 -20.72 3.42
C GLN A 18 5.60 -20.57 4.34
N SER A 19 4.63 -19.73 3.98
CA SER A 19 3.42 -19.53 4.78
C SER A 19 2.21 -20.35 4.32
N GLN A 20 2.39 -21.24 3.35
CA GLN A 20 1.31 -22.03 2.78
C GLN A 20 0.60 -22.88 3.85
N GLY A 21 -0.70 -22.63 3.98
CA GLY A 21 -1.54 -23.35 4.94
C GLY A 21 -1.29 -23.02 6.42
N MET A 22 -0.45 -22.02 6.69
CA MET A 22 -0.12 -21.58 8.06
C MET A 22 -1.01 -20.42 8.50
N SER A 23 -1.18 -20.29 9.80
CA SER A 23 -1.68 -19.06 10.45
C SER A 23 -0.47 -18.24 10.85
N VAL A 24 -0.39 -16.98 10.40
CA VAL A 24 0.75 -16.10 10.67
C VAL A 24 0.38 -15.10 11.74
N GLU A 25 1.07 -15.14 12.87
CA GLU A 25 0.95 -14.14 13.94
C GLU A 25 2.10 -13.14 13.85
N PHE A 26 1.77 -11.85 13.85
CA PHE A 26 2.72 -10.76 13.84
C PHE A 26 2.82 -10.12 15.21
N VAL A 27 4.04 -9.98 15.70
CA VAL A 27 4.37 -9.30 16.97
C VAL A 27 5.10 -8.00 16.65
N ASP A 28 4.46 -6.86 16.91
CA ASP A 28 5.07 -5.54 16.83
C ASP A 28 5.57 -5.14 18.22
N ALA A 29 6.70 -5.69 18.61
CA ALA A 29 7.25 -5.54 19.97
C ALA A 29 7.49 -4.07 20.36
N ASN A 30 7.88 -3.24 19.42
CA ASN A 30 8.17 -1.82 19.64
C ASN A 30 6.97 -0.90 19.38
N ARG A 31 5.82 -1.46 18.99
CA ARG A 31 4.59 -0.71 18.69
C ARG A 31 4.80 0.42 17.67
N GLN A 32 5.52 0.11 16.60
CA GLN A 32 5.88 1.07 15.54
C GLN A 32 4.91 1.05 14.33
N LEU A 33 4.09 0.00 14.21
CA LEU A 33 3.22 -0.19 13.06
C LEU A 33 1.81 0.36 13.33
N PRO A 34 1.40 1.43 12.63
CA PRO A 34 0.04 1.93 12.71
C PRO A 34 -0.97 0.92 12.14
N ILE A 35 -2.24 1.04 12.49
CA ILE A 35 -3.30 0.10 12.08
C ILE A 35 -3.39 -0.05 10.56
N ALA A 36 -3.19 1.02 9.80
CA ALA A 36 -3.19 0.93 8.33
C ALA A 36 -2.11 -0.03 7.80
N TYR A 37 -0.91 -0.02 8.40
CA TYR A 37 0.17 -0.93 8.02
C TYR A 37 -0.14 -2.37 8.41
N ARG A 38 -0.62 -2.58 9.64
CA ARG A 38 -1.04 -3.92 10.12
C ARG A 38 -2.13 -4.51 9.23
N ASN A 39 -3.11 -3.72 8.83
CA ASN A 39 -4.16 -4.14 7.92
C ASN A 39 -3.62 -4.56 6.55
N THR A 40 -2.69 -3.80 5.98
CA THR A 40 -2.06 -4.14 4.70
C THR A 40 -1.26 -5.44 4.79
N ILE A 41 -0.46 -5.61 5.85
CA ILE A 41 0.34 -6.81 6.08
C ILE A 41 -0.58 -8.03 6.22
N ALA A 42 -1.57 -7.96 7.11
CA ALA A 42 -2.52 -9.05 7.33
C ALA A 42 -3.32 -9.39 6.06
N ASN A 43 -3.78 -8.38 5.31
CA ASN A 43 -4.50 -8.55 4.05
C ASN A 43 -3.69 -9.35 3.02
N MET A 44 -2.39 -9.07 2.92
CA MET A 44 -1.53 -9.69 1.92
C MET A 44 -0.94 -11.04 2.32
N MET A 45 -1.24 -11.55 3.48
CA MET A 45 -0.86 -12.93 3.83
C MET A 45 -1.52 -13.97 2.92
N ALA A 46 -2.69 -13.66 2.36
CA ALA A 46 -3.30 -14.47 1.32
C ALA A 46 -2.43 -14.65 0.06
N GLU A 47 -1.54 -13.70 -0.21
CA GLU A 47 -0.62 -13.75 -1.35
C GLU A 47 0.58 -14.68 -1.11
N GLY A 48 0.86 -15.02 0.15
CA GLY A 48 1.80 -16.07 0.56
C GLY A 48 1.11 -17.41 0.82
N GLU A 49 -0.17 -17.57 0.39
CA GLU A 49 -0.99 -18.78 0.59
C GLU A 49 -1.25 -19.12 2.08
N ALA A 50 -1.06 -18.16 2.98
CA ALA A 50 -1.40 -18.31 4.39
C ALA A 50 -2.92 -18.38 4.61
N LEU A 51 -3.35 -19.08 5.65
CA LEU A 51 -4.76 -19.13 6.07
C LEU A 51 -5.25 -17.79 6.58
N ASN A 52 -4.38 -17.06 7.30
CA ASN A 52 -4.65 -15.71 7.81
C ASN A 52 -3.35 -15.01 8.20
N GLY A 53 -3.48 -13.70 8.51
CA GLY A 53 -2.46 -12.89 9.16
C GLY A 53 -3.09 -12.15 10.33
N ILE A 54 -2.50 -12.23 11.52
CA ILE A 54 -3.06 -11.74 12.78
C ILE A 54 -2.06 -10.83 13.48
N PHE A 55 -2.49 -9.65 13.88
CA PHE A 55 -1.83 -8.85 14.91
C PHE A 55 -2.64 -8.95 16.19
N ALA A 56 -2.02 -9.37 17.29
CA ALA A 56 -2.66 -9.31 18.59
C ALA A 56 -3.08 -7.88 18.92
N ALA A 57 -4.27 -7.69 19.48
CA ALA A 57 -4.76 -6.37 19.84
C ALA A 57 -3.93 -5.80 21.01
N ASP A 58 -3.32 -4.65 20.75
CA ASP A 58 -2.49 -3.90 21.72
C ASP A 58 -3.00 -2.47 21.89
N GLU A 59 -2.24 -1.62 22.56
CA GLU A 59 -2.60 -0.23 22.84
C GLU A 59 -2.80 0.60 21.56
N ILE A 60 -2.08 0.29 20.46
CA ILE A 60 -2.29 0.95 19.15
C ILE A 60 -3.69 0.64 18.65
N THR A 61 -4.12 -0.62 18.75
CA THR A 61 -5.45 -1.07 18.34
C THR A 61 -6.54 -0.38 19.18
N TYR A 62 -6.39 -0.36 20.50
CA TYR A 62 -7.40 0.28 21.38
C TYR A 62 -7.46 1.78 21.17
N THR A 63 -6.33 2.47 21.09
CA THR A 63 -6.29 3.92 20.81
C THR A 63 -6.96 4.25 19.46
N TRP A 64 -6.77 3.41 18.45
CA TRP A 64 -7.43 3.59 17.15
C TRP A 64 -8.96 3.48 17.24
N TYR A 65 -9.49 2.54 18.03
CA TYR A 65 -10.92 2.43 18.29
C TYR A 65 -11.46 3.62 19.08
N GLU A 66 -10.76 4.04 20.12
CA GLU A 66 -11.14 5.20 20.94
C GLU A 66 -11.25 6.49 20.11
N ARG A 67 -10.28 6.73 19.22
CA ARG A 67 -10.32 7.87 18.27
C ARG A 67 -11.52 7.83 17.33
N LYS A 68 -12.13 6.65 17.13
CA LYS A 68 -13.38 6.46 16.38
C LYS A 68 -14.63 6.51 17.25
N GLY A 69 -14.49 6.81 18.54
CA GLY A 69 -15.60 6.88 19.49
C GLY A 69 -16.07 5.51 19.99
N ILE A 70 -15.34 4.45 19.72
CA ILE A 70 -15.66 3.08 20.16
C ILE A 70 -14.81 2.78 21.40
N ARG A 71 -15.41 2.77 22.58
CA ARG A 71 -14.72 2.57 23.88
C ARG A 71 -14.95 1.19 24.47
N ASP A 72 -16.14 0.66 24.31
CA ASP A 72 -16.52 -0.65 24.85
C ASP A 72 -16.39 -1.70 23.75
N LEU A 73 -15.22 -2.33 23.69
CA LEU A 73 -15.00 -3.43 22.76
C LEU A 73 -15.58 -4.72 23.39
N PRO A 74 -16.47 -5.43 22.68
CA PRO A 74 -17.16 -6.61 23.23
C PRO A 74 -16.26 -7.85 23.29
N TYR A 75 -14.97 -7.71 22.99
CA TYR A 75 -14.03 -8.82 22.89
C TYR A 75 -12.98 -8.76 23.99
N PRO A 76 -12.65 -9.91 24.63
CA PRO A 76 -11.50 -9.96 25.53
C PRO A 76 -10.20 -9.70 24.75
N ARG A 77 -9.18 -9.23 25.45
CA ARG A 77 -7.82 -9.20 24.91
C ARG A 77 -7.34 -10.63 24.70
N ILE A 78 -7.10 -11.00 23.45
CA ILE A 78 -6.60 -12.32 23.09
C ILE A 78 -5.17 -12.17 22.59
N ALA A 79 -4.28 -12.98 23.13
CA ALA A 79 -2.88 -13.09 22.72
C ALA A 79 -2.47 -14.55 22.86
N ALA A 80 -1.32 -14.90 22.28
CA ALA A 80 -0.72 -16.22 22.51
C ALA A 80 -0.52 -16.46 23.99
N GLY A 81 -0.82 -17.68 24.47
CA GLY A 81 -0.63 -18.07 25.87
C GLY A 81 0.86 -18.18 26.22
N GLU A 82 1.16 -18.08 27.53
CA GLU A 82 2.51 -18.35 28.03
C GLU A 82 2.94 -19.77 27.66
N GLY A 83 4.12 -19.90 27.01
CA GLY A 83 4.62 -21.20 26.53
C GLY A 83 4.04 -21.66 25.19
N ALA A 84 3.32 -20.81 24.47
CA ALA A 84 2.94 -21.11 23.09
C ALA A 84 4.19 -21.36 22.23
N THR A 85 4.09 -22.39 21.36
CA THR A 85 5.16 -22.76 20.42
C THR A 85 4.71 -22.50 18.99
N PHE A 86 5.65 -22.11 18.16
CA PHE A 86 5.42 -21.83 16.75
C PHE A 86 6.31 -22.73 15.90
N ASP A 87 5.82 -23.19 14.74
CA ASP A 87 6.60 -24.01 13.82
C ASP A 87 7.75 -23.22 13.19
N ILE A 88 7.53 -21.92 12.97
CA ILE A 88 8.52 -20.97 12.45
C ILE A 88 8.47 -19.73 13.32
N ASP A 89 9.63 -19.26 13.75
CA ASP A 89 9.80 -18.00 14.47
C ASP A 89 10.89 -17.17 13.78
N GLU A 90 10.49 -16.02 13.23
CA GLU A 90 11.36 -15.14 12.46
C GLU A 90 11.26 -13.70 12.93
N THR A 91 12.33 -12.96 12.76
CA THR A 91 12.38 -11.51 13.03
C THR A 91 12.76 -10.75 11.76
N LEU A 92 11.98 -9.72 11.43
CA LEU A 92 12.29 -8.73 10.40
C LEU A 92 12.66 -7.40 11.05
N SER A 93 13.89 -6.94 10.82
CA SER A 93 14.27 -5.56 11.20
C SER A 93 13.63 -4.57 10.24
N LEU A 94 12.83 -3.64 10.78
CA LEU A 94 12.17 -2.61 9.96
C LEU A 94 13.18 -1.62 9.35
N ASP A 95 14.36 -1.46 9.93
CA ASP A 95 15.44 -0.61 9.41
C ASP A 95 16.04 -1.16 8.11
N GLU A 96 15.86 -2.45 7.82
CA GLU A 96 16.29 -3.09 6.59
C GLU A 96 15.28 -2.94 5.44
N VAL A 97 14.03 -2.59 5.75
CA VAL A 97 12.96 -2.50 4.76
C VAL A 97 13.06 -1.19 3.99
N ARG A 98 13.14 -1.30 2.68
CA ARG A 98 13.15 -0.18 1.72
C ARG A 98 11.82 -0.09 0.99
N PRO A 99 11.51 1.03 0.32
CA PRO A 99 10.43 1.05 -0.67
C PRO A 99 10.64 -0.06 -1.70
N MET A 100 9.56 -0.82 -1.99
CA MET A 100 9.62 -2.03 -2.81
C MET A 100 8.72 -1.92 -4.03
N ILE A 101 9.12 -2.59 -5.12
CA ILE A 101 8.29 -2.83 -6.30
C ILE A 101 8.33 -4.32 -6.62
N ALA A 102 7.16 -4.98 -6.63
CA ALA A 102 7.04 -6.35 -7.11
C ALA A 102 6.72 -6.37 -8.60
N LYS A 103 7.56 -7.05 -9.36
CA LYS A 103 7.38 -7.23 -10.81
C LYS A 103 6.38 -8.35 -11.10
N PRO A 104 5.77 -8.40 -12.30
CA PRO A 104 4.93 -9.52 -12.72
C PRO A 104 5.68 -10.87 -12.65
N PHE A 105 5.03 -11.98 -12.32
CA PHE A 105 3.63 -12.17 -12.00
C PHE A 105 3.49 -12.77 -10.60
N SER A 106 4.20 -12.23 -9.64
CA SER A 106 4.15 -12.67 -8.23
C SER A 106 4.42 -11.50 -7.30
N PRO A 107 3.67 -11.34 -6.20
CA PRO A 107 3.99 -10.35 -5.16
C PRO A 107 5.37 -10.57 -4.52
N GLY A 108 5.85 -11.83 -4.46
CA GLY A 108 7.19 -12.17 -3.98
C GLY A 108 8.33 -11.85 -4.96
N ASN A 109 8.02 -11.51 -6.23
CA ASN A 109 9.01 -11.07 -7.20
C ASN A 109 9.34 -9.57 -6.99
N ALA A 110 9.71 -9.23 -5.76
CA ALA A 110 9.89 -7.85 -5.29
C ALA A 110 11.38 -7.47 -5.20
N PHE A 111 11.64 -6.21 -5.51
CA PHE A 111 12.98 -5.61 -5.56
C PHE A 111 12.91 -4.23 -4.89
N ALA A 112 14.05 -3.72 -4.43
CA ALA A 112 14.11 -2.34 -3.97
C ALA A 112 13.68 -1.39 -5.10
N ALA A 113 12.80 -0.44 -4.80
CA ALA A 113 12.23 0.46 -5.80
C ALA A 113 13.32 1.31 -6.50
N GLU A 114 14.41 1.62 -5.82
CA GLU A 114 15.58 2.31 -6.37
C GLU A 114 16.33 1.47 -7.42
N GLU A 115 16.33 0.14 -7.27
CA GLU A 115 16.91 -0.77 -8.27
C GLU A 115 16.03 -0.81 -9.51
N VAL A 116 14.72 -0.95 -9.33
CA VAL A 116 13.76 -0.95 -10.44
C VAL A 116 13.74 0.39 -11.17
N ALA A 117 13.94 1.52 -10.48
CA ALA A 117 14.02 2.84 -11.08
C ALA A 117 15.15 2.98 -12.13
N ARG A 118 16.26 2.27 -11.94
CA ARG A 118 17.37 2.25 -12.91
C ARG A 118 16.98 1.62 -14.25
N GLU A 119 15.98 0.72 -14.25
CA GLU A 119 15.49 0.07 -15.47
C GLU A 119 14.58 0.99 -16.30
N ARG A 120 14.15 2.13 -15.74
CA ARG A 120 13.27 3.11 -16.40
C ARG A 120 12.01 2.51 -16.99
N ILE A 121 11.40 1.54 -16.29
CA ILE A 121 10.19 0.85 -16.76
C ILE A 121 9.05 1.85 -16.85
N GLN A 122 8.51 2.02 -18.05
CA GLN A 122 7.33 2.84 -18.31
C GLN A 122 6.06 2.03 -18.08
N PHE A 123 4.96 2.72 -17.80
CA PHE A 123 3.65 2.13 -17.56
C PHE A 123 2.55 2.99 -18.21
N ASP A 124 1.36 2.45 -18.34
CA ASP A 124 0.21 3.11 -18.93
C ASP A 124 -0.74 3.68 -17.84
N LYS A 125 -0.85 2.97 -16.71
CA LYS A 125 -1.76 3.33 -15.62
C LYS A 125 -1.05 3.28 -14.27
N ALA A 126 -1.29 4.29 -13.43
CA ALA A 126 -0.97 4.30 -12.01
C ALA A 126 -2.27 4.19 -11.21
N LEU A 127 -2.40 3.12 -10.40
CA LEU A 127 -3.65 2.78 -9.72
C LEU A 127 -3.41 2.67 -8.20
N ILE A 128 -4.16 3.42 -7.40
CA ILE A 128 -4.05 3.38 -5.94
C ILE A 128 -5.37 2.97 -5.32
N GLY A 129 -5.32 2.17 -4.27
CA GLY A 129 -6.45 1.95 -3.38
C GLY A 129 -6.93 0.52 -3.27
N SER A 130 -8.25 0.33 -3.38
CA SER A 130 -8.99 -0.91 -3.14
C SER A 130 -8.90 -1.39 -1.66
N CYS A 131 -9.15 -2.68 -1.38
CA CYS A 131 -9.17 -3.20 -0.01
C CYS A 131 -7.81 -3.19 0.69
N THR A 132 -6.70 -3.19 -0.06
CA THR A 132 -5.35 -3.34 0.48
C THR A 132 -4.74 -2.00 0.91
N ASN A 133 -4.75 -1.01 0.02
CA ASN A 133 -4.17 0.31 0.27
C ASN A 133 -5.13 1.44 -0.12
N GLY A 134 -6.38 1.33 0.30
CA GLY A 134 -7.39 2.36 0.12
C GLY A 134 -7.88 2.97 1.43
N SER A 135 -7.18 2.77 2.55
CA SER A 135 -7.47 3.46 3.80
C SER A 135 -7.19 4.96 3.68
N TYR A 136 -7.71 5.74 4.62
CA TYR A 136 -7.40 7.17 4.67
C TYR A 136 -5.90 7.45 4.74
N ASP A 137 -5.20 6.71 5.59
CA ASP A 137 -3.76 6.87 5.81
C ASP A 137 -2.94 6.47 4.57
N ASP A 138 -3.34 5.43 3.86
CA ASP A 138 -2.73 5.02 2.58
C ASP A 138 -2.85 6.13 1.52
N LEU A 139 -4.06 6.69 1.38
CA LEU A 139 -4.32 7.74 0.41
C LEU A 139 -3.64 9.06 0.79
N LEU A 140 -3.54 9.33 2.10
CA LEU A 140 -2.80 10.48 2.60
C LEU A 140 -1.31 10.41 2.27
N GLN A 141 -0.66 9.24 2.44
CA GLN A 141 0.74 9.07 2.07
C GLN A 141 0.99 9.44 0.60
N ALA A 142 0.15 8.94 -0.30
CA ALA A 142 0.24 9.29 -1.72
C ALA A 142 0.00 10.78 -1.97
N ALA A 143 -0.98 11.37 -1.28
CA ALA A 143 -1.29 12.79 -1.39
C ALA A 143 -0.13 13.67 -0.89
N LEU A 144 0.53 13.30 0.22
CA LEU A 144 1.68 14.03 0.75
C LEU A 144 2.87 14.00 -0.22
N VAL A 145 3.13 12.86 -0.87
CA VAL A 145 4.16 12.79 -1.93
C VAL A 145 3.83 13.78 -3.05
N ILE A 146 2.59 13.79 -3.53
CA ILE A 146 2.15 14.69 -4.60
C ILE A 146 2.22 16.17 -4.14
N TYR A 147 1.74 16.45 -2.94
CA TYR A 147 1.75 17.80 -2.36
C TYR A 147 3.16 18.38 -2.31
N ASN A 148 4.12 17.63 -1.76
CA ASN A 148 5.50 18.06 -1.67
C ASN A 148 6.20 18.11 -3.05
N ALA A 149 5.85 17.23 -3.98
CA ALA A 149 6.39 17.24 -5.33
C ALA A 149 5.97 18.49 -6.14
N ARG A 150 4.79 19.06 -5.85
CA ARG A 150 4.33 20.31 -6.50
C ARG A 150 5.26 21.50 -6.23
N GLU A 151 5.88 21.56 -5.07
CA GLU A 151 6.89 22.59 -4.75
C GLU A 151 8.13 22.47 -5.64
N LYS A 152 8.40 21.28 -6.16
CA LYS A 152 9.49 21.00 -7.13
C LYS A 152 9.04 21.16 -8.60
N GLY A 153 7.85 21.70 -8.82
CA GLY A 153 7.31 21.92 -10.17
C GLY A 153 6.64 20.71 -10.82
N LEU A 154 6.55 19.57 -10.13
CA LEU A 154 5.89 18.36 -10.62
C LEU A 154 4.38 18.45 -10.37
N ARG A 155 3.64 18.96 -11.35
CA ARG A 155 2.22 19.33 -11.21
C ARG A 155 1.26 18.53 -12.05
N LYS A 156 1.72 17.47 -12.71
CA LYS A 156 0.87 16.67 -13.60
C LYS A 156 1.33 15.21 -13.61
N ALA A 157 0.38 14.31 -13.51
CA ALA A 157 0.63 12.88 -13.75
C ALA A 157 0.95 12.68 -15.26
N THR A 158 1.97 11.88 -15.54
CA THR A 158 2.47 11.66 -16.91
C THR A 158 1.62 10.63 -17.66
N ARG A 159 0.86 9.81 -16.94
CA ARG A 159 -0.02 8.75 -17.42
C ARG A 159 -1.35 8.77 -16.70
N THR A 160 -2.26 7.89 -17.07
CA THR A 160 -3.55 7.72 -16.36
C THR A 160 -3.30 7.45 -14.88
N PHE A 161 -3.86 8.28 -14.02
CA PHE A 161 -3.77 8.13 -12.58
C PHE A 161 -5.17 8.00 -11.97
N VAL A 162 -5.45 6.86 -11.31
CA VAL A 162 -6.78 6.55 -10.78
C VAL A 162 -6.69 6.08 -9.34
N VAL A 163 -7.63 6.55 -8.53
CA VAL A 163 -7.70 6.26 -7.09
C VAL A 163 -9.05 5.60 -6.77
N PHE A 164 -8.99 4.50 -6.03
CA PHE A 164 -10.13 3.73 -5.54
C PHE A 164 -10.14 3.73 -4.01
N PRO A 165 -10.90 4.63 -3.35
CA PRO A 165 -11.02 4.60 -1.89
C PRO A 165 -11.51 3.24 -1.40
N GLY A 166 -10.99 2.76 -0.26
CA GLY A 166 -11.29 1.43 0.26
C GLY A 166 -12.72 1.23 0.75
N SER A 167 -13.44 2.33 0.99
CA SER A 167 -14.85 2.31 1.38
C SER A 167 -15.53 3.62 1.08
N GLY A 168 -16.88 3.62 1.08
CA GLY A 168 -17.66 4.86 0.97
C GLY A 168 -17.42 5.84 2.14
N GLY A 169 -17.00 5.33 3.31
CA GLY A 169 -16.55 6.16 4.44
C GLY A 169 -15.29 6.92 4.11
N VAL A 170 -14.28 6.24 3.61
CA VAL A 170 -13.02 6.85 3.16
C VAL A 170 -13.27 7.81 2.00
N ALA A 171 -14.10 7.44 1.01
CA ALA A 171 -14.43 8.30 -0.11
C ALA A 171 -15.00 9.67 0.33
N ARG A 172 -15.83 9.68 1.40
CA ARG A 172 -16.33 10.94 1.98
C ARG A 172 -15.27 11.67 2.81
N GLN A 173 -14.40 10.93 3.48
CA GLN A 173 -13.38 11.51 4.35
C GLN A 173 -12.30 12.23 3.56
N ILE A 174 -11.86 11.68 2.43
CA ILE A 174 -10.81 12.29 1.58
C ILE A 174 -11.25 13.58 0.87
N GLU A 175 -12.53 13.92 0.88
CA GLU A 175 -13.04 15.21 0.39
C GLU A 175 -12.95 16.33 1.45
N ARG A 176 -12.56 15.99 2.69
CA ARG A 176 -12.43 16.98 3.76
C ARG A 176 -11.03 17.57 3.79
N PRO A 177 -10.87 18.87 4.14
CA PRO A 177 -9.57 19.49 4.32
C PRO A 177 -8.70 18.73 5.33
N ASP A 178 -7.41 18.59 5.02
CA ASP A 178 -6.41 18.03 5.94
C ASP A 178 -5.32 19.10 6.22
N PRO A 179 -5.03 19.40 7.49
CA PRO A 179 -4.00 20.40 7.83
C PRO A 179 -2.61 20.06 7.28
N ARG A 180 -2.29 18.76 7.13
CA ARG A 180 -1.00 18.29 6.60
C ARG A 180 -0.81 18.60 5.12
N LEU A 181 -1.89 18.91 4.41
CA LEU A 181 -1.92 19.30 3.01
C LEU A 181 -2.17 20.82 2.83
N GLY A 182 -1.80 21.62 3.84
CA GLY A 182 -2.03 23.07 3.80
C GLY A 182 -3.50 23.47 3.79
N GLY A 183 -4.40 22.59 4.22
CA GLY A 183 -5.84 22.81 4.20
C GLY A 183 -6.54 22.30 2.93
N GLU A 184 -5.81 21.76 1.95
CA GLU A 184 -6.41 21.03 0.84
C GLU A 184 -6.91 19.65 1.31
N SER A 185 -7.89 19.10 0.63
CA SER A 185 -8.29 17.71 0.82
C SER A 185 -7.39 16.76 0.02
N ILE A 186 -7.34 15.49 0.43
CA ILE A 186 -6.64 14.44 -0.34
C ILE A 186 -7.18 14.38 -1.77
N ALA A 187 -8.49 14.51 -1.94
CA ALA A 187 -9.15 14.47 -3.24
C ALA A 187 -8.73 15.65 -4.13
N GLU A 188 -8.62 16.86 -3.59
CA GLU A 188 -8.13 18.03 -4.32
C GLU A 188 -6.69 17.84 -4.78
N VAL A 189 -5.82 17.32 -3.90
CA VAL A 189 -4.43 17.03 -4.25
C VAL A 189 -4.34 16.01 -5.40
N PHE A 190 -5.11 14.93 -5.38
CA PHE A 190 -5.14 13.98 -6.49
C PHE A 190 -5.65 14.61 -7.80
N ARG A 191 -6.74 15.36 -7.74
CA ARG A 191 -7.30 16.05 -8.92
C ARG A 191 -6.34 17.10 -9.48
N SER A 192 -5.54 17.73 -8.64
CA SER A 192 -4.59 18.79 -9.06
C SER A 192 -3.54 18.31 -10.07
N ILE A 193 -3.21 17.01 -10.06
CA ILE A 193 -2.28 16.40 -11.02
C ILE A 193 -2.99 15.65 -12.16
N GLY A 194 -4.32 15.77 -12.26
CA GLY A 194 -5.15 15.06 -13.25
C GLY A 194 -5.62 13.68 -12.81
N GLY A 195 -5.52 13.36 -11.53
CA GLY A 195 -6.00 12.09 -10.95
C GLY A 195 -7.53 11.99 -10.99
N GLN A 196 -8.02 10.79 -11.21
CA GLN A 196 -9.45 10.45 -11.23
C GLN A 196 -9.79 9.62 -9.99
N ILE A 197 -10.81 10.03 -9.25
CA ILE A 197 -11.30 9.27 -8.09
C ILE A 197 -12.55 8.50 -8.53
N ARG A 198 -12.51 7.19 -8.34
CA ARG A 198 -13.61 6.28 -8.64
C ARG A 198 -14.41 5.95 -7.39
N ALA A 199 -15.56 5.30 -7.59
CA ALA A 199 -16.28 4.66 -6.50
C ALA A 199 -15.43 3.54 -5.86
N SER A 200 -15.72 3.24 -4.60
CA SER A 200 -15.05 2.14 -3.87
C SER A 200 -15.43 0.79 -4.46
N TRP A 201 -14.51 0.13 -5.14
CA TRP A 201 -14.70 -1.24 -5.66
C TRP A 201 -13.34 -1.85 -6.06
N CYS A 202 -13.35 -3.16 -6.37
CA CYS A 202 -12.13 -3.87 -6.74
C CYS A 202 -11.72 -3.67 -8.20
N GLY A 203 -12.68 -3.51 -9.12
CA GLY A 203 -12.50 -3.16 -10.53
C GLY A 203 -11.26 -3.75 -11.20
N PRO A 204 -10.28 -2.92 -11.55
CA PRO A 204 -9.08 -3.37 -12.25
C PRO A 204 -8.20 -4.33 -11.43
N CYS A 205 -8.36 -4.41 -10.09
CA CYS A 205 -7.61 -5.37 -9.27
C CYS A 205 -7.91 -6.83 -9.67
N PHE A 206 -9.07 -7.09 -10.28
CA PHE A 206 -9.41 -8.42 -10.82
C PHE A 206 -9.80 -8.37 -12.31
N GLY A 207 -9.30 -7.37 -13.02
CA GLY A 207 -9.43 -7.29 -14.47
C GLY A 207 -10.80 -6.90 -15.00
N GLN A 208 -11.57 -6.13 -14.22
CA GLN A 208 -12.91 -5.69 -14.60
C GLN A 208 -13.03 -4.17 -14.68
N GLY A 209 -13.96 -3.72 -15.51
CA GLY A 209 -14.31 -2.31 -15.70
C GLY A 209 -13.35 -1.53 -16.61
N PRO A 210 -13.57 -0.21 -16.74
CA PRO A 210 -12.89 0.61 -17.75
C PRO A 210 -11.40 0.83 -17.45
N ASP A 211 -10.99 0.64 -16.19
CA ASP A 211 -9.60 0.85 -15.77
C ASP A 211 -8.78 -0.45 -15.79
N ALA A 212 -9.38 -1.61 -16.16
CA ALA A 212 -8.67 -2.86 -16.36
C ALA A 212 -7.59 -2.73 -17.46
N LEU A 213 -6.54 -3.53 -17.37
CA LEU A 213 -5.45 -3.50 -18.33
C LEU A 213 -5.85 -4.22 -19.64
N ALA A 214 -5.55 -3.59 -20.75
CA ALA A 214 -5.56 -4.24 -22.04
C ALA A 214 -4.28 -5.08 -22.25
N LYS A 215 -4.28 -5.92 -23.26
CA LYS A 215 -3.12 -6.72 -23.63
C LYS A 215 -1.90 -5.82 -23.93
N GLY A 216 -0.80 -6.09 -23.24
CA GLY A 216 0.46 -5.35 -23.36
C GLY A 216 0.52 -4.06 -22.54
N GLU A 217 -0.58 -3.64 -21.88
CA GLU A 217 -0.54 -2.52 -20.95
C GLU A 217 0.15 -2.90 -19.63
N ARG A 218 0.82 -1.93 -19.04
CA ARG A 218 1.48 -2.02 -17.74
C ARG A 218 0.82 -1.07 -16.74
N ALA A 219 0.66 -1.54 -15.50
CA ALA A 219 0.28 -0.67 -14.39
C ALA A 219 1.27 -0.77 -13.24
N ILE A 220 1.56 0.36 -12.61
CA ILE A 220 2.06 0.39 -11.25
C ILE A 220 0.89 0.60 -10.30
N THR A 221 0.77 -0.22 -9.26
CA THR A 221 -0.43 -0.21 -8.42
C THR A 221 -0.15 -0.58 -6.96
N SER A 222 -0.99 -0.08 -6.07
CA SER A 222 -0.99 -0.48 -4.66
C SER A 222 -1.92 -1.66 -4.35
N PHE A 223 -2.51 -2.30 -5.35
CA PHE A 223 -3.32 -3.51 -5.17
C PHE A 223 -2.49 -4.67 -4.61
N ASN A 224 -3.15 -5.74 -4.18
CA ASN A 224 -2.49 -6.83 -3.46
C ASN A 224 -1.86 -7.89 -4.36
N ARG A 225 -2.35 -8.11 -5.58
CA ARG A 225 -1.90 -9.22 -6.44
C ARG A 225 -1.70 -8.83 -7.90
N ASN A 226 -0.71 -9.46 -8.53
CA ASN A 226 -0.30 -9.18 -9.90
C ASN A 226 -0.08 -10.47 -10.71
N TRP A 227 -0.80 -11.54 -10.38
CA TRP A 227 -0.71 -12.81 -11.13
C TRP A 227 -1.04 -12.61 -12.60
N GLN A 228 -0.60 -13.53 -13.41
CA GLN A 228 -0.84 -13.49 -14.86
C GLN A 228 -2.33 -13.34 -15.17
N ASN A 229 -2.67 -12.40 -16.05
CA ASN A 229 -4.03 -12.04 -16.45
C ASN A 229 -4.93 -11.48 -15.32
N ARG A 230 -4.43 -11.27 -14.13
CA ARG A 230 -5.25 -10.84 -12.99
C ARG A 230 -5.86 -9.45 -13.17
N MET A 231 -5.09 -8.50 -13.68
CA MET A 231 -5.55 -7.12 -13.87
C MET A 231 -6.14 -6.84 -15.26
N GLY A 232 -6.27 -7.89 -16.06
CA GLY A 232 -6.73 -7.87 -17.46
C GLY A 232 -5.91 -8.85 -18.30
N VAL A 233 -6.51 -9.45 -19.31
CA VAL A 233 -5.86 -10.49 -20.13
C VAL A 233 -4.66 -9.90 -20.88
N GLY A 234 -3.46 -10.42 -20.60
CA GLY A 234 -2.21 -9.97 -21.20
C GLY A 234 -1.68 -8.64 -20.67
N GLY A 235 -2.27 -8.10 -19.60
CA GLY A 235 -1.75 -6.93 -18.89
C GLY A 235 -0.74 -7.32 -17.80
N GLU A 236 0.18 -6.42 -17.48
CA GLU A 236 1.24 -6.59 -16.48
C GLU A 236 1.07 -5.64 -15.31
N GLY A 237 0.86 -6.18 -14.11
CA GLY A 237 0.76 -5.40 -12.87
C GLY A 237 2.07 -5.40 -12.08
N TYR A 238 2.52 -4.23 -11.65
CA TYR A 238 3.64 -4.03 -10.73
C TYR A 238 3.10 -3.52 -9.41
N LEU A 239 3.43 -4.17 -8.30
CA LEU A 239 2.90 -3.81 -6.99
C LEU A 239 3.89 -2.91 -6.24
N ALA A 240 3.37 -1.86 -5.63
CA ALA A 240 4.16 -0.94 -4.83
C ALA A 240 3.28 -0.25 -3.76
N SER A 241 3.91 0.46 -2.83
CA SER A 241 3.18 1.29 -1.87
C SER A 241 2.48 2.48 -2.55
N PRO A 242 1.43 3.05 -1.95
CA PRO A 242 0.77 4.24 -2.47
C PRO A 242 1.73 5.40 -2.77
N ALA A 243 2.73 5.59 -1.92
CA ALA A 243 3.76 6.61 -2.10
C ALA A 243 4.63 6.38 -3.35
N VAL A 244 5.04 5.13 -3.59
CA VAL A 244 5.82 4.75 -4.78
C VAL A 244 4.97 4.87 -6.04
N VAL A 245 3.69 4.50 -5.99
CA VAL A 245 2.77 4.67 -7.13
C VAL A 245 2.58 6.16 -7.46
N ALA A 246 2.40 7.01 -6.44
CA ALA A 246 2.28 8.47 -6.63
C ALA A 246 3.56 9.09 -7.23
N ALA A 247 4.72 8.71 -6.71
CA ALA A 247 6.01 9.15 -7.23
C ALA A 247 6.20 8.71 -8.70
N SER A 248 5.88 7.46 -9.01
CA SER A 248 5.95 6.93 -10.37
C SER A 248 5.04 7.69 -11.33
N ALA A 249 3.80 8.02 -10.89
CA ALA A 249 2.85 8.78 -11.70
C ALA A 249 3.40 10.16 -12.11
N LEU A 250 4.19 10.78 -11.26
CA LEU A 250 4.83 12.08 -11.53
C LEU A 250 6.13 11.91 -12.35
N ALA A 251 6.92 10.89 -12.05
CA ALA A 251 8.20 10.62 -12.72
C ALA A 251 8.04 10.13 -14.18
N GLY A 252 6.95 9.43 -14.50
CA GLY A 252 6.71 8.83 -15.82
C GLY A 252 7.32 7.45 -16.03
N TYR A 253 7.97 6.91 -15.02
CA TYR A 253 8.51 5.55 -14.94
C TYR A 253 8.42 5.07 -13.49
N MET A 254 8.59 3.77 -13.27
CA MET A 254 8.49 3.18 -11.93
C MET A 254 9.63 3.66 -11.04
N ALA A 255 9.30 4.42 -9.99
CA ALA A 255 10.28 5.11 -9.17
C ALA A 255 9.78 5.38 -7.74
N PRO A 256 10.66 5.30 -6.73
CA PRO A 256 10.35 5.74 -5.37
C PRO A 256 10.35 7.28 -5.27
N PRO A 257 9.81 7.84 -4.17
CA PRO A 257 9.85 9.28 -3.92
C PRO A 257 11.25 9.90 -3.94
N SER A 258 12.29 9.14 -3.55
CA SER A 258 13.69 9.58 -3.57
C SER A 258 14.17 10.02 -4.97
N GLU A 259 13.66 9.41 -6.04
CA GLU A 259 13.93 9.81 -7.43
C GLU A 259 13.39 11.21 -7.77
N LEU A 260 12.41 11.70 -7.02
CA LEU A 260 11.89 13.06 -7.12
C LEU A 260 12.62 14.03 -6.18
N GLY A 261 13.68 13.58 -5.52
CA GLY A 261 14.39 14.31 -4.48
C GLY A 261 13.54 14.51 -3.22
N LEU A 262 12.57 13.63 -2.97
CA LEU A 262 11.77 13.57 -1.77
C LEU A 262 12.29 12.38 -0.93
N PRO A 263 12.88 12.63 0.26
CA PRO A 263 13.31 11.54 1.12
C PRO A 263 12.09 10.75 1.59
N TRP A 264 12.25 9.43 1.71
CA TRP A 264 11.23 8.60 2.32
C TRP A 264 11.38 8.64 3.84
N ASP A 265 10.85 9.66 4.44
CA ASP A 265 10.84 9.88 5.87
C ASP A 265 9.39 10.14 6.33
N PRO A 266 8.79 9.25 7.15
CA PRO A 266 7.44 9.45 7.66
C PRO A 266 7.27 10.77 8.41
N ASP A 267 8.28 11.22 9.15
CA ASP A 267 8.23 12.46 9.92
C ASP A 267 8.14 13.69 9.00
N VAL A 268 8.83 13.65 7.84
CA VAL A 268 8.72 14.71 6.81
C VAL A 268 7.30 14.79 6.24
N TYR A 269 6.61 13.65 6.20
CA TYR A 269 5.24 13.59 5.70
C TYR A 269 4.18 13.76 6.78
N GLY A 270 4.56 13.88 8.04
CA GLY A 270 3.62 14.02 9.16
C GLY A 270 2.74 12.78 9.39
N ILE A 271 3.31 11.60 9.19
CA ILE A 271 2.62 10.31 9.33
C ILE A 271 2.98 9.65 10.64
#